data_fdc46ee34194f19b864b4062851667e5
#
_entry.id   fdc46ee34194f19b864b4062851667e5
#
_cell.length_a   1.000
_cell.length_b   1.000
_cell.length_c   1.000
_cell.angle_alpha   90.00
_cell.angle_beta   90.00
_cell.angle_gamma   90.00
#
_symmetry.space_group_name_H-M   'P 1'
#
loop_
_entity.id
_entity.type
_entity.pdbx_description
1 polymer ?
#
loop_
_entity_poly.entity_id
_entity_poly.type
_entity_poly.pdbx_seq_one_letter_code
_entity_poly.pdbx_strand_id
1 'polypeptide(L)'
;MLEVKNLSVTYNGNIKALKEVNLEVNQGELVVLIGTNGAGKTTLIKALTGLVKVDSGSFANLDLTGLTDKRTLNRFCGQKNTDKLLEAFGSSEAVFEFLQRAEIDNYNPVKGISFEKLKRLQAKYQKYVAADLLRVPAHEAIMYGVAHVPEGRQVFANLTVQENLEMGAYRRHNQNKIKQDLKEVFERFPRLEERKKQKAGTLSGGEQQMLAMARAMMSKPKILLLDEPSMGLSPIFVNEIFDIIKSLHESGITILLVEQNAKVALSIADRAYVLETGKVVLEGKASDLLNDENVKKAYLGA
;
A
#
# COMPACT_ATOMS: atom_id res chain seq x y z
N MET A 1 -2.26 -9.92 -0.54
CA MET A 1 -2.58 -10.19 0.88
C MET A 1 -1.52 -9.54 1.75
N LEU A 2 -1.94 -8.91 2.83
CA LEU A 2 -1.09 -8.26 3.82
C LEU A 2 -1.35 -8.93 5.15
N GLU A 3 -0.30 -9.42 5.82
CA GLU A 3 -0.43 -10.07 7.12
C GLU A 3 0.51 -9.40 8.13
N VAL A 4 -0.05 -8.97 9.25
CA VAL A 4 0.67 -8.40 10.40
C VAL A 4 0.49 -9.32 11.59
N LYS A 5 1.59 -9.75 12.20
CA LYS A 5 1.57 -10.65 13.37
C LYS A 5 2.33 -10.05 14.54
N ASN A 6 1.69 -10.04 15.71
CA ASN A 6 2.27 -9.69 17.02
C ASN A 6 3.04 -8.35 17.01
N LEU A 7 2.52 -7.36 16.26
CA LEU A 7 3.17 -6.07 16.09
C LEU A 7 3.12 -5.27 17.39
N SER A 8 4.29 -4.92 17.92
CA SER A 8 4.44 -4.08 19.10
C SER A 8 5.36 -2.90 18.82
N VAL A 9 4.96 -1.73 19.31
CA VAL A 9 5.72 -0.47 19.17
C VAL A 9 5.68 0.31 20.47
N THR A 10 6.88 0.71 20.96
CA THR A 10 7.04 1.53 22.15
C THR A 10 7.77 2.82 21.82
N TYR A 11 7.20 3.95 22.18
CA TYR A 11 7.86 5.26 22.08
C TYR A 11 8.59 5.59 23.37
N ASN A 12 9.79 6.15 23.25
CA ASN A 12 10.61 6.65 24.37
C ASN A 12 10.79 5.63 25.52
N GLY A 13 10.78 4.33 25.20
CA GLY A 13 10.97 3.24 26.17
C GLY A 13 9.81 2.96 27.11
N ASN A 14 8.78 3.84 27.19
CA ASN A 14 7.73 3.74 28.22
C ASN A 14 6.30 3.69 27.64
N ILE A 15 6.05 4.29 26.47
CA ILE A 15 4.70 4.39 25.91
C ILE A 15 4.47 3.28 24.91
N LYS A 16 3.83 2.19 25.32
CA LYS A 16 3.42 1.08 24.44
C LYS A 16 2.24 1.53 23.57
N ALA A 17 2.52 1.98 22.38
CA ALA A 17 1.52 2.46 21.43
C ALA A 17 0.82 1.32 20.68
N LEU A 18 1.52 0.20 20.42
CA LEU A 18 0.93 -1.03 19.88
C LEU A 18 1.36 -2.22 20.74
N LYS A 19 0.44 -3.17 20.96
CA LYS A 19 0.59 -4.30 21.87
C LYS A 19 0.10 -5.58 21.19
N GLU A 20 1.03 -6.28 20.51
CA GLU A 20 0.77 -7.57 19.84
C GLU A 20 -0.40 -7.50 18.84
N VAL A 21 -0.44 -6.43 18.04
CA VAL A 21 -1.48 -6.22 17.03
C VAL A 21 -1.36 -7.26 15.94
N ASN A 22 -2.47 -7.92 15.64
CA ASN A 22 -2.62 -8.82 14.50
C ASN A 22 -3.68 -8.27 13.58
N LEU A 23 -3.41 -8.25 12.27
CA LEU A 23 -4.40 -7.91 11.25
C LEU A 23 -4.03 -8.53 9.91
N GLU A 24 -5.04 -8.71 9.10
CA GLU A 24 -4.93 -9.31 7.78
C GLU A 24 -5.78 -8.51 6.79
N VAL A 25 -5.25 -8.28 5.58
CA VAL A 25 -5.98 -7.68 4.46
C VAL A 25 -5.80 -8.58 3.25
N ASN A 26 -6.89 -9.15 2.74
CA ASN A 26 -6.84 -10.00 1.57
C ASN A 26 -6.61 -9.19 0.29
N GLN A 27 -6.22 -9.86 -0.78
CA GLN A 27 -6.03 -9.20 -2.07
C GLN A 27 -7.34 -8.61 -2.58
N GLY A 28 -7.30 -7.34 -3.00
CA GLY A 28 -8.46 -6.61 -3.48
C GLY A 28 -9.46 -6.23 -2.38
N GLU A 29 -9.17 -6.50 -1.10
CA GLU A 29 -10.04 -6.17 0.03
C GLU A 29 -9.81 -4.72 0.49
N LEU A 30 -10.88 -4.05 0.90
CA LEU A 30 -10.84 -2.79 1.64
C LEU A 30 -11.10 -3.07 3.10
N VAL A 31 -10.06 -2.96 3.91
CA VAL A 31 -10.12 -3.12 5.36
C VAL A 31 -9.97 -1.78 6.04
N VAL A 32 -10.83 -1.51 7.02
CA VAL A 32 -10.80 -0.29 7.82
C VAL A 32 -10.30 -0.59 9.23
N LEU A 33 -9.41 0.25 9.72
CA LEU A 33 -9.03 0.31 11.12
C LEU A 33 -9.64 1.54 11.76
N ILE A 34 -10.61 1.34 12.65
CA ILE A 34 -11.23 2.41 13.43
C ILE A 34 -10.73 2.41 14.87
N GLY A 35 -10.87 3.53 15.53
CA GLY A 35 -10.47 3.70 16.94
C GLY A 35 -10.43 5.17 17.32
N THR A 36 -10.46 5.44 18.61
CA THR A 36 -10.35 6.80 19.14
C THR A 36 -8.97 7.43 18.88
N ASN A 37 -8.86 8.74 19.10
CA ASN A 37 -7.57 9.41 19.05
C ASN A 37 -6.63 8.83 20.11
N GLY A 38 -5.39 8.56 19.71
CA GLY A 38 -4.40 7.92 20.58
C GLY A 38 -4.52 6.39 20.66
N ALA A 39 -5.47 5.75 19.98
CA ALA A 39 -5.60 4.29 19.97
C ALA A 39 -4.39 3.55 19.36
N GLY A 40 -3.55 4.25 18.56
CA GLY A 40 -2.37 3.68 17.91
C GLY A 40 -2.50 3.52 16.38
N LYS A 41 -3.57 4.03 15.76
CA LYS A 41 -3.87 3.90 14.32
C LYS A 41 -2.72 4.39 13.43
N THR A 42 -2.33 5.65 13.56
CA THR A 42 -1.20 6.25 12.81
C THR A 42 0.12 5.55 13.13
N THR A 43 0.29 5.06 14.38
CA THR A 43 1.48 4.28 14.75
C THR A 43 1.55 2.98 13.96
N LEU A 44 0.41 2.30 13.75
CA LEU A 44 0.34 1.10 12.92
C LEU A 44 0.82 1.40 11.49
N ILE A 45 0.24 2.42 10.85
CA ILE A 45 0.65 2.81 9.49
C ILE A 45 2.13 3.17 9.43
N LYS A 46 2.64 3.94 10.40
CA LYS A 46 4.06 4.31 10.48
C LYS A 46 4.96 3.09 10.67
N ALA A 47 4.53 2.09 11.43
CA ALA A 47 5.26 0.83 11.59
C ALA A 47 5.29 0.05 10.27
N LEU A 48 4.14 -0.11 9.59
CA LEU A 48 4.04 -0.81 8.31
C LEU A 48 4.83 -0.13 7.18
N THR A 49 5.07 1.16 7.29
CA THR A 49 5.84 1.94 6.30
C THR A 49 7.30 2.14 6.70
N GLY A 50 7.77 1.55 7.81
CA GLY A 50 9.14 1.67 8.27
C GLY A 50 9.51 3.08 8.79
N LEU A 51 8.53 3.91 9.13
CA LEU A 51 8.72 5.27 9.65
C LEU A 51 8.94 5.31 11.17
N VAL A 52 8.63 4.21 11.87
CA VAL A 52 8.92 4.04 13.30
C VAL A 52 9.60 2.69 13.52
N LYS A 53 10.44 2.65 14.57
CA LYS A 53 11.09 1.42 15.00
C LYS A 53 10.05 0.50 15.67
N VAL A 54 10.09 -0.77 15.31
CA VAL A 54 9.23 -1.81 15.83
C VAL A 54 9.98 -2.61 16.89
N ASP A 55 9.33 -2.94 18.02
CA ASP A 55 9.92 -3.76 19.07
C ASP A 55 9.87 -5.24 18.71
N SER A 56 8.71 -5.71 18.24
CA SER A 56 8.47 -7.09 17.80
C SER A 56 7.36 -7.15 16.75
N GLY A 57 7.25 -8.29 16.10
CA GLY A 57 6.25 -8.60 15.10
C GLY A 57 6.84 -8.84 13.73
N SER A 58 5.95 -9.19 12.80
CA SER A 58 6.26 -9.34 11.38
C SER A 58 5.19 -8.70 10.51
N PHE A 59 5.59 -8.22 9.36
CA PHE A 59 4.71 -7.71 8.31
C PHE A 59 5.11 -8.37 6.98
N ALA A 60 4.28 -9.26 6.51
CA ALA A 60 4.49 -9.96 5.25
C ALA A 60 3.45 -9.53 4.21
N ASN A 61 3.92 -9.30 2.99
CA ASN A 61 3.06 -9.25 1.82
C ASN A 61 3.05 -10.65 1.20
N LEU A 62 2.06 -11.46 1.55
CA LEU A 62 1.97 -12.87 1.16
C LEU A 62 1.61 -13.06 -0.32
N ASP A 63 1.16 -12.01 -1.01
CA ASP A 63 0.83 -12.08 -2.42
C ASP A 63 1.72 -11.20 -3.27
N LEU A 64 2.94 -11.67 -3.46
CA LEU A 64 3.83 -11.14 -4.50
C LEU A 64 3.52 -11.73 -5.89
N THR A 65 2.51 -12.64 -6.01
CA THR A 65 2.16 -13.30 -7.27
C THR A 65 1.73 -12.31 -8.34
N GLY A 66 1.10 -11.23 -7.96
CA GLY A 66 0.78 -10.17 -8.90
C GLY A 66 1.99 -9.26 -9.27
N LEU A 67 3.21 -9.46 -8.72
CA LEU A 67 4.45 -8.86 -9.22
C LEU A 67 5.07 -9.71 -10.34
N THR A 68 4.24 -10.45 -11.08
CA THR A 68 4.63 -11.37 -12.16
C THR A 68 4.94 -10.67 -13.48
N ASP A 69 5.07 -9.34 -13.49
CA ASP A 69 5.37 -8.61 -14.71
C ASP A 69 6.87 -8.65 -15.07
N LYS A 70 7.15 -8.48 -16.36
CA LYS A 70 8.53 -8.41 -16.91
C LYS A 70 9.41 -7.37 -16.19
N ARG A 71 8.84 -6.32 -15.59
CA ARG A 71 9.59 -5.26 -14.89
C ARG A 71 10.11 -5.75 -13.56
N THR A 72 9.28 -6.48 -12.83
CA THR A 72 9.69 -7.11 -11.58
C THR A 72 10.81 -8.10 -11.85
N LEU A 73 10.69 -8.94 -12.90
CA LEU A 73 11.78 -9.81 -13.33
C LEU A 73 13.05 -9.02 -13.68
N ASN A 74 12.95 -7.92 -14.42
CA ASN A 74 14.09 -7.10 -14.76
C ASN A 74 14.81 -6.55 -13.52
N ARG A 75 14.06 -6.20 -12.48
CA ARG A 75 14.61 -5.72 -11.21
C ARG A 75 15.43 -6.81 -10.50
N PHE A 76 14.93 -8.05 -10.48
CA PHE A 76 15.60 -9.17 -9.83
C PHE A 76 16.74 -9.74 -10.64
N CYS A 77 16.50 -9.97 -11.92
CA CYS A 77 17.35 -10.74 -12.80
C CYS A 77 18.27 -9.84 -13.63
N GLY A 78 17.91 -8.56 -13.81
CA GLY A 78 18.48 -7.67 -14.82
C GLY A 78 17.97 -8.01 -16.21
N GLN A 79 17.79 -7.00 -17.07
CA GLN A 79 17.12 -7.13 -18.37
C GLN A 79 17.66 -8.29 -19.23
N LYS A 80 18.97 -8.40 -19.36
CA LYS A 80 19.64 -9.46 -20.15
C LYS A 80 19.31 -10.88 -19.67
N ASN A 81 19.14 -11.09 -18.36
CA ASN A 81 18.77 -12.40 -17.83
C ASN A 81 17.27 -12.63 -17.91
N THR A 82 16.46 -11.59 -17.74
CA THR A 82 15.01 -11.64 -17.90
C THR A 82 14.62 -12.09 -19.30
N ASP A 83 15.24 -11.52 -20.34
CA ASP A 83 14.94 -11.86 -21.71
C ASP A 83 15.23 -13.37 -21.98
N LYS A 84 16.34 -13.90 -21.44
CA LYS A 84 16.68 -15.33 -21.52
C LYS A 84 15.73 -16.23 -20.73
N LEU A 85 15.30 -15.78 -19.57
CA LEU A 85 14.29 -16.49 -18.75
C LEU A 85 12.95 -16.53 -19.47
N LEU A 86 12.51 -15.42 -20.05
CA LEU A 86 11.27 -15.37 -20.82
C LEU A 86 11.32 -16.22 -22.09
N GLU A 87 12.48 -16.27 -22.75
CA GLU A 87 12.70 -17.17 -23.90
C GLU A 87 12.58 -18.64 -23.48
N ALA A 88 13.09 -19.02 -22.31
CA ALA A 88 13.05 -20.40 -21.82
C ALA A 88 11.68 -20.83 -21.28
N PHE A 89 10.94 -19.94 -20.64
CA PHE A 89 9.69 -20.25 -19.92
C PHE A 89 8.43 -19.68 -20.59
N GLY A 90 8.54 -18.85 -21.60
CA GLY A 90 7.43 -18.31 -22.39
C GLY A 90 6.68 -17.14 -21.75
N SER A 91 6.51 -17.10 -20.43
CA SER A 91 5.81 -16.04 -19.73
C SER A 91 6.49 -15.60 -18.43
N SER A 92 6.14 -14.43 -17.94
CA SER A 92 6.65 -13.93 -16.65
C SER A 92 6.15 -14.79 -15.50
N GLU A 93 4.92 -15.25 -15.55
CA GLU A 93 4.29 -16.11 -14.55
C GLU A 93 5.06 -17.41 -14.41
N ALA A 94 5.37 -18.08 -15.52
CA ALA A 94 6.13 -19.34 -15.53
C ALA A 94 7.57 -19.14 -14.98
N VAL A 95 8.20 -17.98 -15.22
CA VAL A 95 9.50 -17.65 -14.62
C VAL A 95 9.37 -17.50 -13.10
N PHE A 96 8.32 -16.84 -12.61
CA PHE A 96 8.13 -16.68 -11.17
C PHE A 96 7.81 -18.00 -10.48
N GLU A 97 6.95 -18.83 -11.07
CA GLU A 97 6.69 -20.20 -10.58
C GLU A 97 7.98 -21.01 -10.45
N PHE A 98 8.85 -20.93 -11.48
CA PHE A 98 10.16 -21.58 -11.42
C PHE A 98 11.04 -21.02 -10.29
N LEU A 99 11.09 -19.71 -10.10
CA LEU A 99 11.88 -19.05 -9.05
C LEU A 99 11.34 -19.33 -7.63
N GLN A 100 10.05 -19.67 -7.51
CA GLN A 100 9.42 -20.04 -6.22
C GLN A 100 9.74 -21.46 -5.77
N ARG A 101 10.16 -22.36 -6.65
CA ARG A 101 10.47 -23.76 -6.28
C ARG A 101 11.56 -23.80 -5.19
N ALA A 102 11.40 -24.69 -4.23
CA ALA A 102 12.33 -24.83 -3.12
C ALA A 102 13.75 -25.25 -3.60
N GLU A 103 13.80 -26.09 -4.61
CA GLU A 103 15.05 -26.56 -5.22
C GLU A 103 14.96 -26.48 -6.74
N ILE A 104 16.06 -26.10 -7.36
CA ILE A 104 16.25 -26.29 -8.81
C ILE A 104 16.92 -27.66 -8.94
N ASP A 105 16.23 -28.60 -9.58
CA ASP A 105 16.80 -29.87 -9.97
C ASP A 105 18.14 -29.64 -10.72
N ASN A 106 19.03 -30.64 -10.76
CA ASN A 106 20.36 -30.53 -11.40
C ASN A 106 20.32 -30.23 -12.91
N TYR A 107 19.17 -29.78 -13.42
CA TYR A 107 18.94 -29.42 -14.81
C TYR A 107 18.76 -27.90 -14.94
N ASN A 108 19.56 -27.29 -15.83
CA ASN A 108 19.44 -25.89 -16.17
C ASN A 108 18.63 -25.70 -17.47
N PRO A 109 17.36 -25.26 -17.38
CA PRO A 109 16.51 -25.08 -18.57
C PRO A 109 16.86 -23.83 -19.38
N VAL A 110 17.75 -22.94 -18.87
CA VAL A 110 17.97 -21.61 -19.44
C VAL A 110 19.32 -21.52 -20.16
N LYS A 111 19.28 -21.49 -21.49
CA LYS A 111 20.51 -21.25 -22.29
C LYS A 111 21.16 -19.91 -21.97
N GLY A 112 22.47 -19.92 -21.75
CA GLY A 112 23.27 -18.72 -21.56
C GLY A 112 23.15 -18.04 -20.20
N ILE A 113 22.53 -18.72 -19.21
CA ILE A 113 22.65 -18.43 -17.78
C ILE A 113 23.31 -19.63 -17.12
N SER A 114 24.39 -19.44 -16.38
CA SER A 114 25.01 -20.55 -15.65
C SER A 114 24.12 -21.05 -14.51
N PHE A 115 24.20 -22.33 -14.17
CA PHE A 115 23.41 -22.94 -13.10
C PHE A 115 23.63 -22.22 -11.75
N GLU A 116 24.87 -21.89 -11.43
CA GLU A 116 25.21 -21.09 -10.24
C GLU A 116 24.51 -19.72 -10.21
N LYS A 117 24.46 -19.06 -11.37
CA LYS A 117 23.77 -17.76 -11.48
C LYS A 117 22.26 -17.93 -11.34
N LEU A 118 21.68 -18.99 -11.87
CA LEU A 118 20.27 -19.31 -11.74
C LEU A 118 19.88 -19.56 -10.28
N LYS A 119 20.69 -20.34 -9.55
CA LYS A 119 20.52 -20.54 -8.10
C LYS A 119 20.61 -19.23 -7.31
N ARG A 120 21.54 -18.34 -7.66
CA ARG A 120 21.64 -17.00 -7.01
C ARG A 120 20.39 -16.14 -7.28
N LEU A 121 19.85 -16.17 -8.49
CA LEU A 121 18.63 -15.45 -8.83
C LEU A 121 17.42 -16.01 -8.06
N GLN A 122 17.32 -17.34 -7.96
CA GLN A 122 16.29 -18.01 -7.15
C GLN A 122 16.40 -17.62 -5.68
N ALA A 123 17.58 -17.73 -5.06
CA ALA A 123 17.78 -17.36 -3.66
C ALA A 123 17.46 -15.88 -3.40
N LYS A 124 17.83 -15.00 -4.34
CA LYS A 124 17.50 -13.58 -4.26
C LYS A 124 15.97 -13.35 -4.32
N TYR A 125 15.28 -14.09 -5.18
CA TYR A 125 13.82 -14.01 -5.28
C TYR A 125 13.13 -14.54 -4.03
N GLN A 126 13.55 -15.71 -3.54
CA GLN A 126 13.01 -16.30 -2.30
C GLN A 126 13.21 -15.38 -1.09
N LYS A 127 14.40 -14.75 -0.97
CA LYS A 127 14.67 -13.74 0.06
C LYS A 127 13.73 -12.53 -0.05
N TYR A 128 13.38 -12.14 -1.27
CA TYR A 128 12.45 -11.02 -1.48
C TYR A 128 11.02 -11.39 -1.12
N VAL A 129 10.55 -12.58 -1.50
CA VAL A 129 9.21 -13.08 -1.17
C VAL A 129 9.04 -13.26 0.34
N ALA A 130 10.11 -13.72 1.01
CA ALA A 130 10.12 -13.88 2.47
C ALA A 130 10.49 -12.60 3.23
N ALA A 131 10.55 -11.45 2.56
CA ALA A 131 10.95 -10.20 3.23
C ALA A 131 9.91 -9.77 4.26
N ASP A 132 10.36 -9.62 5.50
CA ASP A 132 9.62 -8.93 6.52
C ASP A 132 9.69 -7.42 6.22
N LEU A 133 8.55 -6.86 5.79
CA LEU A 133 8.47 -5.47 5.38
C LEU A 133 8.72 -4.48 6.54
N LEU A 134 8.60 -4.91 7.79
CA LEU A 134 8.99 -4.10 8.96
C LEU A 134 10.50 -3.80 9.00
N ARG A 135 11.30 -4.62 8.32
CA ARG A 135 12.77 -4.48 8.23
C ARG A 135 13.23 -3.82 6.94
N VAL A 136 12.29 -3.51 6.05
CA VAL A 136 12.56 -2.82 4.79
C VAL A 136 12.59 -1.31 5.05
N PRO A 137 13.62 -0.57 4.59
CA PRO A 137 13.63 0.88 4.70
C PRO A 137 12.40 1.51 4.05
N ALA A 138 11.84 2.55 4.66
CA ALA A 138 10.61 3.20 4.21
C ALA A 138 10.60 3.58 2.71
N HIS A 139 11.74 4.08 2.19
CA HIS A 139 11.90 4.45 0.78
C HIS A 139 11.92 3.26 -0.19
N GLU A 140 12.06 2.04 0.32
CA GLU A 140 12.02 0.80 -0.47
C GLU A 140 10.64 0.12 -0.45
N ALA A 141 9.74 0.45 0.48
CA ALA A 141 8.41 -0.16 0.59
C ALA A 141 7.62 -0.10 -0.73
N ILE A 142 7.76 1.00 -1.47
CA ILE A 142 7.17 1.18 -2.81
C ILE A 142 7.63 0.10 -3.82
N MET A 143 8.81 -0.49 -3.61
CA MET A 143 9.33 -1.57 -4.45
C MET A 143 8.60 -2.89 -4.24
N TYR A 144 7.94 -3.03 -3.10
CA TYR A 144 7.08 -4.16 -2.73
C TYR A 144 5.61 -3.88 -3.05
N GLY A 145 5.33 -2.80 -3.78
CA GLY A 145 3.98 -2.43 -4.19
C GLY A 145 3.16 -1.77 -3.08
N VAL A 146 3.78 -1.33 -1.99
CA VAL A 146 3.11 -0.62 -0.90
C VAL A 146 3.26 0.88 -1.12
N ALA A 147 2.14 1.60 -1.21
CA ALA A 147 2.11 3.07 -1.19
C ALA A 147 1.37 3.56 0.05
N HIS A 148 1.77 4.73 0.52
CA HIS A 148 1.23 5.36 1.70
C HIS A 148 0.77 6.79 1.40
N VAL A 149 -0.43 7.11 1.83
CA VAL A 149 -0.95 8.47 1.88
C VAL A 149 -1.03 8.87 3.35
N PRO A 150 -0.08 9.66 3.83
CA PRO A 150 0.00 10.03 5.24
C PRO A 150 -1.05 11.08 5.62
N GLU A 151 -1.35 11.15 6.89
CA GLU A 151 -2.07 12.26 7.51
C GLU A 151 -1.43 13.61 7.15
N GLY A 152 -2.25 14.65 6.98
CA GLY A 152 -1.77 16.00 6.71
C GLY A 152 -1.36 16.25 5.26
N ARG A 153 -1.80 15.40 4.31
CA ARG A 153 -1.69 15.56 2.85
C ARG A 153 -0.26 15.50 2.31
N GLN A 154 0.70 16.19 2.92
CA GLN A 154 2.15 16.21 2.62
C GLN A 154 2.46 16.35 1.12
N VAL A 155 1.82 17.32 0.46
CA VAL A 155 2.12 17.69 -0.92
C VAL A 155 3.41 18.53 -1.00
N PHE A 156 4.10 18.48 -2.12
CA PHE A 156 5.23 19.37 -2.40
C PHE A 156 4.68 20.75 -2.81
N ALA A 157 4.50 21.64 -1.87
CA ALA A 157 3.77 22.91 -2.01
C ALA A 157 4.31 23.82 -3.14
N ASN A 158 5.62 23.81 -3.36
CA ASN A 158 6.29 24.63 -4.38
C ASN A 158 6.28 24.04 -5.78
N LEU A 159 5.94 22.74 -5.92
CA LEU A 159 5.78 22.05 -7.18
C LEU A 159 4.36 22.22 -7.70
N THR A 160 4.19 22.15 -9.01
CA THR A 160 2.88 22.08 -9.65
C THR A 160 2.18 20.77 -9.33
N VAL A 161 0.87 20.69 -9.59
CA VAL A 161 0.09 19.45 -9.50
C VAL A 161 0.74 18.35 -10.33
N GLN A 162 1.07 18.62 -11.60
CA GLN A 162 1.69 17.65 -12.49
C GLN A 162 3.04 17.16 -11.95
N GLU A 163 3.92 18.06 -11.52
CA GLU A 163 5.23 17.70 -10.94
C GLU A 163 5.07 16.84 -9.67
N ASN A 164 4.08 17.14 -8.82
CA ASN A 164 3.75 16.28 -7.67
C ASN A 164 3.37 14.86 -8.11
N LEU A 165 2.57 14.70 -9.17
CA LEU A 165 2.20 13.40 -9.70
C LEU A 165 3.42 12.67 -10.28
N GLU A 166 4.26 13.36 -11.04
CA GLU A 166 5.49 12.80 -11.61
C GLU A 166 6.45 12.32 -10.52
N MET A 167 6.53 13.02 -9.37
CA MET A 167 7.28 12.56 -8.19
C MET A 167 6.76 11.22 -7.65
N GLY A 168 5.46 10.92 -7.76
CA GLY A 168 4.90 9.61 -7.41
C GLY A 168 5.45 8.47 -8.27
N ALA A 169 5.93 8.77 -9.47
CA ALA A 169 6.51 7.82 -10.41
C ALA A 169 8.06 7.78 -10.39
N TYR A 170 8.75 8.46 -9.45
CA TYR A 170 10.21 8.69 -9.48
C TYR A 170 11.06 7.41 -9.59
N ARG A 171 10.56 6.27 -9.12
CA ARG A 171 11.23 4.96 -9.21
C ARG A 171 10.97 4.23 -10.54
N ARG A 172 10.13 4.78 -11.40
CA ARG A 172 9.72 4.20 -12.67
C ARG A 172 10.51 4.82 -13.81
N HIS A 173 10.95 4.00 -14.77
CA HIS A 173 11.87 4.46 -15.83
C HIS A 173 11.21 4.55 -17.21
N ASN A 174 10.02 3.95 -17.41
CA ASN A 174 9.36 3.94 -18.71
C ASN A 174 8.49 5.19 -18.88
N GLN A 175 9.03 6.22 -19.53
CA GLN A 175 8.39 7.52 -19.73
C GLN A 175 7.04 7.42 -20.46
N ASN A 176 6.91 6.52 -21.47
CA ASN A 176 5.66 6.37 -22.21
C ASN A 176 4.54 5.82 -21.30
N LYS A 177 4.87 4.85 -20.44
CA LYS A 177 3.91 4.33 -19.46
C LYS A 177 3.59 5.34 -18.37
N ILE A 178 4.56 6.15 -17.92
CA ILE A 178 4.30 7.22 -16.93
C ILE A 178 3.33 8.26 -17.53
N LYS A 179 3.50 8.63 -18.79
CA LYS A 179 2.57 9.56 -19.48
C LYS A 179 1.17 8.97 -19.61
N GLN A 180 1.05 7.68 -19.94
CA GLN A 180 -0.24 6.99 -19.98
C GLN A 180 -0.90 6.96 -18.60
N ASP A 181 -0.15 6.58 -17.55
CA ASP A 181 -0.66 6.52 -16.19
C ASP A 181 -1.04 7.91 -15.66
N LEU A 182 -0.31 8.95 -16.05
CA LEU A 182 -0.66 10.34 -15.72
C LEU A 182 -2.02 10.74 -16.34
N LYS A 183 -2.29 10.31 -17.57
CA LYS A 183 -3.59 10.51 -18.22
C LYS A 183 -4.70 9.78 -17.46
N GLU A 184 -4.52 8.49 -17.13
CA GLU A 184 -5.47 7.71 -16.34
C GLU A 184 -5.75 8.33 -14.96
N VAL A 185 -4.72 8.91 -14.32
CA VAL A 185 -4.86 9.61 -13.04
C VAL A 185 -5.68 10.90 -13.23
N PHE A 186 -5.44 11.68 -14.26
CA PHE A 186 -6.22 12.88 -14.54
C PHE A 186 -7.69 12.57 -14.90
N GLU A 187 -7.96 11.49 -15.63
CA GLU A 187 -9.32 11.02 -15.89
C GLU A 187 -10.07 10.68 -14.59
N ARG A 188 -9.37 10.12 -13.59
CA ARG A 188 -9.93 9.80 -12.25
C ARG A 188 -10.04 11.03 -11.34
N PHE A 189 -9.18 12.03 -11.53
CA PHE A 189 -9.12 13.26 -10.74
C PHE A 189 -9.24 14.51 -11.64
N PRO A 190 -10.42 14.77 -12.26
CA PRO A 190 -10.56 15.85 -13.25
C PRO A 190 -10.18 17.23 -12.72
N ARG A 191 -10.49 17.52 -11.44
CA ARG A 191 -10.11 18.79 -10.79
C ARG A 191 -8.60 19.02 -10.76
N LEU A 192 -7.80 17.95 -10.67
CA LEU A 192 -6.34 18.05 -10.71
C LEU A 192 -5.86 18.34 -12.14
N GLU A 193 -6.54 17.82 -13.17
CA GLU A 193 -6.20 18.11 -14.55
C GLU A 193 -6.40 19.58 -14.89
N GLU A 194 -7.54 20.16 -14.48
CA GLU A 194 -7.84 21.59 -14.66
C GLU A 194 -6.73 22.47 -14.06
N ARG A 195 -6.11 22.02 -12.97
CA ARG A 195 -5.11 22.75 -12.19
C ARG A 195 -3.69 22.21 -12.37
N LYS A 196 -3.42 21.43 -13.40
CA LYS A 196 -2.14 20.71 -13.55
C LYS A 196 -0.88 21.59 -13.51
N LYS A 197 -1.00 22.85 -13.90
CA LYS A 197 0.10 23.83 -13.87
C LYS A 197 0.10 24.70 -12.61
N GLN A 198 -0.91 24.56 -11.73
CA GLN A 198 -1.02 25.33 -10.49
C GLN A 198 -0.08 24.75 -9.42
N LYS A 199 0.50 25.60 -8.59
CA LYS A 199 1.33 25.16 -7.44
C LYS A 199 0.45 24.46 -6.40
N ALA A 200 0.88 23.29 -5.93
CA ALA A 200 0.12 22.47 -5.00
C ALA A 200 -0.20 23.16 -3.67
N GLY A 201 0.68 24.06 -3.21
CA GLY A 201 0.45 24.82 -1.98
C GLY A 201 -0.73 25.81 -2.06
N THR A 202 -1.21 26.13 -3.27
CA THR A 202 -2.34 27.06 -3.47
C THR A 202 -3.68 26.38 -3.67
N LEU A 203 -3.70 25.03 -3.64
CA LEU A 203 -4.90 24.21 -3.72
C LEU A 203 -5.68 24.27 -2.39
N SER A 204 -6.99 24.04 -2.46
CA SER A 204 -7.81 23.78 -1.28
C SER A 204 -7.38 22.51 -0.56
N GLY A 205 -7.78 22.37 0.72
CA GLY A 205 -7.43 21.18 1.50
C GLY A 205 -7.91 19.86 0.89
N GLY A 206 -9.10 19.82 0.30
CA GLY A 206 -9.62 18.65 -0.40
C GLY A 206 -8.84 18.34 -1.68
N GLU A 207 -8.51 19.34 -2.47
CA GLU A 207 -7.69 19.17 -3.68
C GLU A 207 -6.27 18.70 -3.36
N GLN A 208 -5.68 19.19 -2.25
CA GLN A 208 -4.38 18.68 -1.78
C GLN A 208 -4.46 17.21 -1.36
N GLN A 209 -5.56 16.80 -0.72
CA GLN A 209 -5.78 15.39 -0.35
C GLN A 209 -5.93 14.50 -1.59
N MET A 210 -6.72 14.95 -2.58
CA MET A 210 -6.81 14.28 -3.88
C MET A 210 -5.43 14.14 -4.54
N LEU A 211 -4.63 15.21 -4.51
CA LEU A 211 -3.28 15.21 -5.07
C LEU A 211 -2.36 14.21 -4.35
N ALA A 212 -2.44 14.10 -3.03
CA ALA A 212 -1.67 13.13 -2.26
C ALA A 212 -2.04 11.68 -2.65
N MET A 213 -3.35 11.39 -2.79
CA MET A 213 -3.84 10.08 -3.25
C MET A 213 -3.42 9.80 -4.70
N ALA A 214 -3.65 10.75 -5.60
CA ALA A 214 -3.27 10.65 -7.01
C ALA A 214 -1.76 10.42 -7.19
N ARG A 215 -0.93 11.11 -6.40
CA ARG A 215 0.52 10.90 -6.37
C ARG A 215 0.88 9.48 -5.94
N ALA A 216 0.22 8.93 -4.92
CA ALA A 216 0.44 7.54 -4.51
C ALA A 216 0.08 6.57 -5.64
N MET A 217 -1.00 6.82 -6.39
CA MET A 217 -1.42 6.01 -7.54
C MET A 217 -0.40 5.99 -8.68
N MET A 218 0.38 7.05 -8.87
CA MET A 218 1.44 7.09 -9.88
C MET A 218 2.54 6.05 -9.66
N SER A 219 2.66 5.50 -8.46
CA SER A 219 3.57 4.37 -8.19
C SER A 219 3.03 3.02 -8.69
N LYS A 220 1.74 2.95 -9.09
CA LYS A 220 0.99 1.70 -9.39
C LYS A 220 1.08 0.72 -8.22
N PRO A 221 0.55 1.10 -7.05
CA PRO A 221 0.60 0.27 -5.86
C PRO A 221 -0.34 -0.93 -6.00
N LYS A 222 -0.04 -1.99 -5.25
CA LYS A 222 -0.93 -3.12 -5.00
C LYS A 222 -1.66 -2.97 -3.68
N ILE A 223 -0.97 -2.36 -2.72
CA ILE A 223 -1.47 -2.06 -1.39
C ILE A 223 -1.37 -0.56 -1.18
N LEU A 224 -2.49 0.05 -0.86
CA LEU A 224 -2.60 1.47 -0.53
C LEU A 224 -2.94 1.61 0.95
N LEU A 225 -2.04 2.24 1.70
CA LEU A 225 -2.22 2.57 3.11
C LEU A 225 -2.69 4.03 3.20
N LEU A 226 -3.86 4.26 3.77
CA LEU A 226 -4.48 5.59 3.90
C LEU A 226 -4.59 5.95 5.38
N ASP A 227 -3.97 7.05 5.80
CA ASP A 227 -3.97 7.51 7.19
C ASP A 227 -4.84 8.77 7.34
N GLU A 228 -6.05 8.59 7.85
CA GLU A 228 -7.08 9.60 8.10
C GLU A 228 -7.29 10.57 6.91
N PRO A 229 -7.58 10.06 5.71
CA PRO A 229 -7.64 10.90 4.50
C PRO A 229 -8.78 11.93 4.52
N SER A 230 -9.80 11.74 5.34
CA SER A 230 -10.94 12.67 5.44
C SER A 230 -10.73 13.79 6.47
N MET A 231 -9.66 13.73 7.27
CA MET A 231 -9.48 14.64 8.40
C MET A 231 -9.34 16.11 7.98
N GLY A 232 -10.13 16.98 8.62
CA GLY A 232 -10.10 18.42 8.39
C GLY A 232 -10.62 18.85 7.02
N LEU A 233 -11.44 18.02 6.37
CA LEU A 233 -12.11 18.35 5.11
C LEU A 233 -13.56 18.79 5.37
N SER A 234 -14.11 19.57 4.44
CA SER A 234 -15.53 19.86 4.43
C SER A 234 -16.35 18.62 4.05
N PRO A 235 -17.64 18.50 4.44
CA PRO A 235 -18.45 17.32 4.17
C PRO A 235 -18.52 16.92 2.68
N ILE A 236 -18.49 17.90 1.78
CA ILE A 236 -18.49 17.65 0.33
C ILE A 236 -17.20 16.92 -0.08
N PHE A 237 -16.04 17.38 0.38
CA PHE A 237 -14.77 16.73 0.09
C PHE A 237 -14.62 15.39 0.79
N VAL A 238 -15.19 15.21 1.98
CA VAL A 238 -15.23 13.90 2.65
C VAL A 238 -15.89 12.88 1.74
N ASN A 239 -17.09 13.15 1.25
CA ASN A 239 -17.81 12.26 0.35
C ASN A 239 -16.99 11.97 -0.91
N GLU A 240 -16.44 13.00 -1.56
CA GLU A 240 -15.62 12.85 -2.76
C GLU A 240 -14.38 11.96 -2.53
N ILE A 241 -13.70 12.09 -1.39
CA ILE A 241 -12.56 11.23 -1.02
C ILE A 241 -13.01 9.78 -0.82
N PHE A 242 -14.13 9.54 -0.16
CA PHE A 242 -14.65 8.17 0.03
C PHE A 242 -15.13 7.54 -1.28
N ASP A 243 -15.73 8.31 -2.20
CA ASP A 243 -16.08 7.85 -3.54
C ASP A 243 -14.83 7.44 -4.34
N ILE A 244 -13.75 8.22 -4.23
CA ILE A 244 -12.46 7.88 -4.82
C ILE A 244 -11.92 6.58 -4.23
N ILE A 245 -11.92 6.43 -2.89
CA ILE A 245 -11.45 5.21 -2.22
C ILE A 245 -12.24 4.00 -2.70
N LYS A 246 -13.57 4.11 -2.77
CA LYS A 246 -14.45 3.07 -3.28
C LYS A 246 -14.11 2.69 -4.73
N SER A 247 -13.93 3.69 -5.60
CA SER A 247 -13.54 3.45 -7.00
C SER A 247 -12.16 2.79 -7.13
N LEU A 248 -11.21 3.10 -6.23
CA LEU A 248 -9.90 2.44 -6.18
C LEU A 248 -10.04 0.96 -5.74
N HIS A 249 -10.86 0.69 -4.74
CA HIS A 249 -11.18 -0.67 -4.30
C HIS A 249 -11.84 -1.48 -5.42
N GLU A 250 -12.86 -0.95 -6.07
CA GLU A 250 -13.55 -1.59 -7.22
C GLU A 250 -12.60 -1.87 -8.39
N SER A 251 -11.51 -1.11 -8.52
CA SER A 251 -10.45 -1.38 -9.51
C SER A 251 -9.45 -2.49 -9.08
N GLY A 252 -9.69 -3.15 -7.93
CA GLY A 252 -8.91 -4.29 -7.43
C GLY A 252 -7.68 -3.93 -6.60
N ILE A 253 -7.56 -2.67 -6.14
CA ILE A 253 -6.47 -2.27 -5.25
C ILE A 253 -6.80 -2.73 -3.83
N THR A 254 -5.84 -3.38 -3.17
CA THR A 254 -5.93 -3.72 -1.75
C THR A 254 -5.73 -2.45 -0.91
N ILE A 255 -6.66 -2.15 0.01
CA ILE A 255 -6.63 -0.92 0.78
C ILE A 255 -6.70 -1.21 2.27
N LEU A 256 -5.77 -0.65 3.05
CA LEU A 256 -5.90 -0.50 4.49
C LEU A 256 -6.16 0.97 4.78
N LEU A 257 -7.37 1.26 5.21
CA LEU A 257 -7.85 2.60 5.55
C LEU A 257 -7.88 2.78 7.07
N VAL A 258 -7.16 3.75 7.56
CA VAL A 258 -7.25 4.19 8.96
C VAL A 258 -8.12 5.44 9.00
N GLU A 259 -9.18 5.41 9.80
CA GLU A 259 -10.14 6.52 9.87
C GLU A 259 -10.70 6.73 11.28
N GLN A 260 -11.02 7.99 11.58
CA GLN A 260 -11.78 8.37 12.75
C GLN A 260 -13.29 8.41 12.44
N ASN A 261 -13.67 8.77 11.22
CA ASN A 261 -15.06 8.78 10.76
C ASN A 261 -15.55 7.35 10.49
N ALA A 262 -15.78 6.60 11.60
CA ALA A 262 -16.09 5.19 11.56
C ALA A 262 -17.33 4.88 10.71
N LYS A 263 -18.38 5.71 10.79
CA LYS A 263 -19.63 5.47 10.06
C LYS A 263 -19.44 5.42 8.55
N VAL A 264 -18.77 6.42 7.98
CA VAL A 264 -18.53 6.47 6.54
C VAL A 264 -17.52 5.40 6.12
N ALA A 265 -16.46 5.20 6.91
CA ALA A 265 -15.44 4.21 6.62
C ALA A 265 -16.03 2.77 6.59
N LEU A 266 -16.84 2.40 7.59
CA LEU A 266 -17.50 1.10 7.64
C LEU A 266 -18.52 0.88 6.50
N SER A 267 -19.12 1.97 5.97
CA SER A 267 -20.11 1.85 4.89
C SER A 267 -19.52 1.44 3.54
N ILE A 268 -18.21 1.58 3.34
CA ILE A 268 -17.51 1.23 2.09
C ILE A 268 -16.56 0.04 2.23
N ALA A 269 -16.33 -0.43 3.44
CA ALA A 269 -15.34 -1.47 3.73
C ALA A 269 -15.94 -2.88 3.66
N ASP A 270 -15.11 -3.88 3.34
CA ASP A 270 -15.46 -5.30 3.42
C ASP A 270 -15.37 -5.79 4.86
N ARG A 271 -14.24 -5.47 5.54
CA ARG A 271 -13.96 -5.85 6.92
C ARG A 271 -13.41 -4.67 7.70
N ALA A 272 -13.48 -4.77 9.01
CA ALA A 272 -12.90 -3.77 9.87
C ALA A 272 -12.30 -4.38 11.15
N TYR A 273 -11.37 -3.63 11.71
CA TYR A 273 -10.75 -3.83 13.02
C TYR A 273 -11.03 -2.61 13.90
N VAL A 274 -11.30 -2.85 15.17
CA VAL A 274 -11.42 -1.79 16.17
C VAL A 274 -10.17 -1.81 17.04
N LEU A 275 -9.45 -0.70 17.06
CA LEU A 275 -8.23 -0.53 17.84
C LEU A 275 -8.49 0.33 19.07
N GLU A 276 -8.17 -0.21 20.26
CA GLU A 276 -8.24 0.51 21.54
C GLU A 276 -6.94 0.36 22.30
N THR A 277 -6.37 1.48 22.73
CA THR A 277 -5.16 1.52 23.57
C THR A 277 -4.06 0.57 23.08
N GLY A 278 -3.87 0.52 21.77
CA GLY A 278 -2.84 -0.28 21.10
C GLY A 278 -3.16 -1.74 20.89
N LYS A 279 -4.40 -2.19 21.11
CA LYS A 279 -4.85 -3.58 20.88
C LYS A 279 -6.05 -3.62 19.94
N VAL A 280 -6.14 -4.65 19.14
CA VAL A 280 -7.37 -4.99 18.41
C VAL A 280 -8.34 -5.60 19.43
N VAL A 281 -9.52 -5.00 19.58
CA VAL A 281 -10.56 -5.44 20.51
C VAL A 281 -11.76 -6.09 19.81
N LEU A 282 -12.02 -5.71 18.55
CA LEU A 282 -13.05 -6.30 17.70
C LEU A 282 -12.54 -6.41 16.28
N GLU A 283 -12.98 -7.44 15.58
CA GLU A 283 -12.78 -7.59 14.13
C GLU A 283 -13.99 -8.31 13.51
N GLY A 284 -14.26 -8.05 12.24
CA GLY A 284 -15.35 -8.69 11.54
C GLY A 284 -15.71 -8.02 10.22
N LYS A 285 -16.82 -8.47 9.63
CA LYS A 285 -17.38 -7.80 8.46
C LYS A 285 -17.80 -6.37 8.83
N ALA A 286 -17.51 -5.41 7.94
CA ALA A 286 -17.82 -4.00 8.19
C ALA A 286 -19.33 -3.78 8.40
N SER A 287 -20.17 -4.51 7.65
CA SER A 287 -21.64 -4.49 7.80
C SER A 287 -22.10 -4.90 9.19
N ASP A 288 -21.45 -5.88 9.81
CA ASP A 288 -21.82 -6.40 11.12
C ASP A 288 -21.40 -5.40 12.21
N LEU A 289 -20.17 -4.88 12.11
CA LEU A 289 -19.67 -3.86 13.03
C LEU A 289 -20.41 -2.53 12.93
N LEU A 290 -20.92 -2.16 11.75
CA LEU A 290 -21.76 -0.97 11.56
C LEU A 290 -23.09 -1.08 12.36
N ASN A 291 -23.56 -2.32 12.60
CA ASN A 291 -24.80 -2.60 13.31
C ASN A 291 -24.58 -2.99 14.78
N ASP A 292 -23.35 -3.21 15.23
CA ASP A 292 -23.01 -3.56 16.60
C ASP A 292 -23.28 -2.40 17.57
N GLU A 293 -24.03 -2.66 18.65
CA GLU A 293 -24.44 -1.65 19.62
C GLU A 293 -23.26 -1.02 20.38
N ASN A 294 -22.19 -1.77 20.66
CA ASN A 294 -21.01 -1.25 21.34
C ASN A 294 -20.22 -0.33 20.40
N VAL A 295 -20.09 -0.74 19.13
CA VAL A 295 -19.44 0.08 18.10
C VAL A 295 -20.24 1.37 17.85
N LYS A 296 -21.58 1.29 17.79
CA LYS A 296 -22.45 2.47 17.65
C LYS A 296 -22.23 3.46 18.78
N LYS A 297 -22.31 3.01 20.03
CA LYS A 297 -22.12 3.86 21.22
C LYS A 297 -20.72 4.47 21.30
N ALA A 298 -19.68 3.69 20.99
CA ALA A 298 -18.31 4.12 21.16
C ALA A 298 -17.77 4.98 19.99
N TYR A 299 -18.24 4.74 18.75
CA TYR A 299 -17.58 5.27 17.55
C TYR A 299 -18.54 5.92 16.54
N LEU A 300 -19.86 5.68 16.59
CA LEU A 300 -20.81 6.20 15.60
C LEU A 300 -21.66 7.37 16.10
N GLY A 301 -21.52 7.76 17.37
CA GLY A 301 -22.23 8.90 17.96
C GLY A 301 -23.72 8.68 18.14
N ALA A 302 -24.13 7.45 18.39
CA ALA A 302 -25.52 7.05 18.67
C ALA A 302 -25.80 7.05 20.18
#